data_eb764593d6a310a86986e35b7efcc59b
#
_entry.id   eb764593d6a310a86986e35b7efcc59b
#
_cell.length_a   1.000
_cell.length_b   1.000
_cell.length_c   1.000
_cell.angle_alpha   90.00
_cell.angle_beta   90.00
_cell.angle_gamma   90.00
#
_symmetry.space_group_name_H-M   'P 1'
#
loop_
_entity.id
_entity.type
_entity.pdbx_description
1 polymer ?
#
loop_
_entity_poly.entity_id
_entity_poly.type
_entity_poly.pdbx_seq_one_letter_code
_entity_poly.pdbx_strand_id
1 'polypeptide(L)'
;SIDKRENRAVLEELMWAHYANSHKGFCIEYDVDVLKDSIKLDMSDNIDLYTVTYDDIDINDFALKRAKKEPKETLLSFKSPKWSYENEIRLIFDKSGIKQYNPKALKAIYFGLNMNSKERELIIKGLDGVDVKFYEMLKLKGQYKLEFQLIAENSVYLKDLLPNNLYSIIGTPEILRTVQNFNILYKGKDKSKNMISYFVSKFRDEHAYKPSNITIVDDINTF
;
A
#
# COMPACT_ATOMS: atom_id res chain seq x y z
N SER A 1 -7.80 23.55 -2.46
CA SER A 1 -7.10 22.29 -2.72
C SER A 1 -8.14 21.20 -2.89
N ILE A 2 -8.31 20.73 -4.12
CA ILE A 2 -9.15 19.57 -4.42
C ILE A 2 -8.56 18.41 -3.61
N ASP A 3 -9.37 17.82 -2.74
CA ASP A 3 -8.95 16.67 -1.95
C ASP A 3 -8.61 15.55 -2.94
N LYS A 4 -7.32 15.26 -3.07
CA LYS A 4 -6.78 14.24 -3.99
C LYS A 4 -7.32 12.83 -3.72
N ARG A 5 -8.19 12.65 -2.71
CA ARG A 5 -8.80 11.37 -2.35
C ARG A 5 -10.01 10.99 -3.20
N GLU A 6 -10.71 11.97 -3.80
CA GLU A 6 -11.95 11.69 -4.54
C GLU A 6 -11.73 11.10 -5.95
N ASN A 7 -10.52 11.15 -6.51
CA ASN A 7 -10.21 10.68 -7.86
C ASN A 7 -9.17 9.54 -7.90
N ARG A 8 -9.17 8.67 -6.90
CA ARG A 8 -8.26 7.51 -6.93
C ARG A 8 -8.90 6.35 -7.68
N ALA A 9 -8.22 5.84 -8.71
CA ALA A 9 -8.62 4.63 -9.45
C ALA A 9 -8.90 3.42 -8.53
N VAL A 10 -8.27 3.39 -7.35
CA VAL A 10 -8.48 2.35 -6.33
C VAL A 10 -9.90 2.37 -5.73
N LEU A 11 -10.62 3.49 -5.84
CA LEU A 11 -12.02 3.60 -5.37
C LEU A 11 -13.05 3.31 -6.47
N GLU A 12 -12.60 3.07 -7.72
CA GLU A 12 -13.47 2.79 -8.84
C GLU A 12 -13.80 1.29 -8.90
N GLU A 13 -15.07 0.93 -8.65
CA GLU A 13 -15.51 -0.48 -8.56
C GLU A 13 -15.30 -1.25 -9.86
N LEU A 14 -15.47 -0.59 -11.01
CA LEU A 14 -15.29 -1.22 -12.32
C LEU A 14 -13.84 -1.64 -12.57
N MET A 15 -12.87 -0.88 -12.05
CA MET A 15 -11.45 -1.26 -12.11
C MET A 15 -11.19 -2.57 -11.39
N TRP A 16 -11.79 -2.77 -10.22
CA TRP A 16 -11.68 -4.01 -9.47
C TRP A 16 -12.36 -5.19 -10.15
N ALA A 17 -13.50 -4.93 -10.78
CA ALA A 17 -14.24 -5.95 -11.51
C ALA A 17 -13.45 -6.47 -12.73
N HIS A 18 -12.90 -5.54 -13.52
CA HIS A 18 -12.24 -5.86 -14.79
C HIS A 18 -10.79 -6.30 -14.63
N TYR A 19 -10.02 -5.62 -13.78
CA TYR A 19 -8.56 -5.76 -13.72
C TYR A 19 -8.04 -6.52 -12.50
N ALA A 20 -8.87 -6.74 -11.47
CA ALA A 20 -8.48 -7.43 -10.26
C ALA A 20 -9.26 -8.72 -10.02
N ASN A 21 -9.62 -9.44 -11.07
CA ASN A 21 -10.33 -10.73 -11.00
C ASN A 21 -11.54 -10.67 -10.04
N SER A 22 -12.43 -9.69 -10.25
CA SER A 22 -13.63 -9.47 -9.40
C SER A 22 -13.25 -9.32 -7.91
N HIS A 23 -12.36 -8.39 -7.61
CA HIS A 23 -11.85 -8.10 -6.26
C HIS A 23 -11.01 -9.21 -5.59
N LYS A 24 -10.58 -10.24 -6.32
CA LYS A 24 -9.69 -11.28 -5.77
C LYS A 24 -8.21 -10.95 -5.91
N GLY A 25 -7.87 -9.98 -6.76
CA GLY A 25 -6.52 -9.49 -6.98
C GLY A 25 -6.17 -8.30 -6.09
N PHE A 26 -5.16 -7.55 -6.51
CA PHE A 26 -4.65 -6.37 -5.82
C PHE A 26 -4.38 -5.23 -6.81
N CYS A 27 -4.30 -4.01 -6.29
CA CYS A 27 -3.88 -2.82 -7.02
C CYS A 27 -2.54 -2.33 -6.46
N ILE A 28 -1.65 -1.88 -7.34
CA ILE A 28 -0.34 -1.34 -6.98
C ILE A 28 -0.35 0.16 -7.22
N GLU A 29 0.09 0.94 -6.23
CA GLU A 29 0.30 2.38 -6.34
C GLU A 29 1.77 2.69 -6.53
N TYR A 30 2.08 3.43 -7.58
CA TYR A 30 3.42 3.92 -7.87
C TYR A 30 3.48 5.46 -7.79
N ASP A 31 4.64 5.96 -7.40
CA ASP A 31 5.04 7.32 -7.69
C ASP A 31 5.51 7.37 -9.16
N VAL A 32 4.73 8.02 -10.01
CA VAL A 32 4.97 8.01 -11.48
C VAL A 32 6.27 8.70 -11.85
N ASP A 33 6.63 9.78 -11.17
CA ASP A 33 7.86 10.52 -11.46
C ASP A 33 9.09 9.68 -11.07
N VAL A 34 9.09 9.12 -9.85
CA VAL A 34 10.16 8.22 -9.39
C VAL A 34 10.23 6.97 -10.27
N LEU A 35 9.08 6.41 -10.67
CA LEU A 35 9.02 5.25 -11.56
C LEU A 35 9.69 5.56 -12.89
N LYS A 36 9.26 6.63 -13.57
CA LYS A 36 9.78 7.05 -14.87
C LYS A 36 11.28 7.33 -14.82
N ASP A 37 11.72 8.11 -13.85
CA ASP A 37 13.11 8.55 -13.72
C ASP A 37 14.07 7.40 -13.34
N SER A 38 13.53 6.35 -12.71
CA SER A 38 14.33 5.21 -12.23
C SER A 38 14.38 4.03 -13.18
N ILE A 39 13.54 4.00 -14.21
CA ILE A 39 13.57 2.91 -15.19
C ILE A 39 14.88 2.95 -15.98
N LYS A 40 15.62 1.84 -15.89
CA LYS A 40 16.84 1.68 -16.66
C LYS A 40 16.49 1.34 -18.10
N LEU A 41 16.82 2.26 -18.99
CA LEU A 41 16.67 2.09 -20.43
C LEU A 41 18.02 1.72 -21.06
N ASP A 42 17.97 0.86 -22.07
CA ASP A 42 19.11 0.67 -22.98
C ASP A 42 19.29 1.94 -23.82
N MET A 43 20.50 2.18 -24.35
CA MET A 43 20.84 3.40 -25.11
C MET A 43 19.91 3.68 -26.31
N SER A 44 19.15 2.70 -26.77
CA SER A 44 18.25 2.79 -27.94
C SER A 44 16.78 2.61 -27.57
N ASP A 45 16.41 2.70 -26.29
CA ASP A 45 15.04 2.63 -25.81
C ASP A 45 14.59 3.98 -25.27
N ASN A 46 13.36 4.37 -25.55
CA ASN A 46 12.75 5.58 -25.02
C ASN A 46 11.53 5.22 -24.21
N ILE A 47 11.15 6.13 -23.30
CA ILE A 47 9.94 6.05 -22.50
C ILE A 47 9.10 7.31 -22.73
N ASP A 48 7.89 7.12 -23.18
CA ASP A 48 6.92 8.18 -23.36
C ASP A 48 5.74 8.03 -22.40
N LEU A 49 5.25 9.14 -21.87
CA LEU A 49 4.11 9.20 -20.98
C LEU A 49 2.91 9.82 -21.71
N TYR A 50 1.85 9.06 -21.91
CA TYR A 50 0.62 9.52 -22.56
C TYR A 50 -0.56 9.49 -21.60
N THR A 51 -1.31 10.58 -21.57
CA THR A 51 -2.65 10.60 -20.97
C THR A 51 -3.65 10.17 -22.03
N VAL A 52 -4.48 9.18 -21.73
CA VAL A 52 -5.48 8.66 -22.66
C VAL A 52 -6.60 9.67 -22.85
N THR A 53 -6.92 9.96 -24.12
CA THR A 53 -8.07 10.75 -24.53
C THR A 53 -9.25 9.84 -24.80
N TYR A 54 -10.38 10.13 -24.17
CA TYR A 54 -11.61 9.35 -24.33
C TYR A 54 -12.54 10.06 -25.29
N ASP A 55 -12.60 9.59 -26.54
CA ASP A 55 -13.41 10.22 -27.59
C ASP A 55 -13.94 9.16 -28.57
N ASP A 56 -15.12 9.39 -29.15
CA ASP A 56 -15.68 8.60 -30.23
C ASP A 56 -15.08 9.07 -31.57
N ILE A 57 -13.91 8.55 -31.88
CA ILE A 57 -13.20 8.89 -33.09
C ILE A 57 -13.50 7.83 -34.15
N ASP A 58 -13.86 8.28 -35.36
CA ASP A 58 -13.74 7.40 -36.53
C ASP A 58 -12.24 7.08 -36.74
N ILE A 59 -11.85 5.87 -36.34
CA ILE A 59 -10.46 5.40 -36.40
C ILE A 59 -9.92 5.50 -37.84
N ASN A 60 -10.76 5.33 -38.86
CA ASN A 60 -10.34 5.38 -40.26
C ASN A 60 -10.05 6.84 -40.69
N ASP A 61 -10.95 7.77 -40.36
CA ASP A 61 -10.76 9.20 -40.68
C ASP A 61 -9.58 9.79 -39.87
N PHE A 62 -9.43 9.38 -38.63
CA PHE A 62 -8.35 9.79 -37.75
C PHE A 62 -7.00 9.24 -38.17
N ALA A 63 -6.92 7.95 -38.51
CA ALA A 63 -5.71 7.29 -39.01
C ALA A 63 -5.25 7.93 -40.32
N LEU A 64 -6.17 8.32 -41.21
CA LEU A 64 -5.85 8.96 -42.48
C LEU A 64 -5.35 10.42 -42.31
N LYS A 65 -5.87 11.17 -41.34
CA LYS A 65 -5.56 12.59 -41.17
C LYS A 65 -4.39 12.87 -40.24
N ARG A 66 -4.27 12.14 -39.10
CA ARG A 66 -3.24 12.35 -38.08
C ARG A 66 -2.10 11.35 -38.11
N ALA A 67 -2.36 10.08 -38.47
CA ALA A 67 -1.33 9.03 -38.51
C ALA A 67 -0.17 9.31 -39.47
N LYS A 68 -0.33 10.26 -40.38
CA LYS A 68 0.78 10.73 -41.23
C LYS A 68 1.79 11.60 -40.48
N LYS A 69 1.43 12.18 -39.32
CA LYS A 69 2.33 13.05 -38.53
C LYS A 69 2.88 12.35 -37.29
N GLU A 70 2.06 11.59 -36.55
CA GLU A 70 2.42 10.97 -35.29
C GLU A 70 1.65 9.66 -35.07
N PRO A 71 2.01 8.56 -35.80
CA PRO A 71 1.18 7.35 -35.81
C PRO A 71 1.13 6.61 -34.47
N LYS A 72 2.22 6.63 -33.68
CA LYS A 72 2.28 5.95 -32.38
C LYS A 72 1.38 6.63 -31.33
N GLU A 73 1.52 7.94 -31.18
CA GLU A 73 0.77 8.74 -30.20
C GLU A 73 -0.73 8.60 -30.43
N THR A 74 -1.15 8.67 -31.68
CA THR A 74 -2.53 8.62 -32.09
C THR A 74 -3.21 7.29 -31.73
N LEU A 75 -2.58 6.17 -32.08
CA LEU A 75 -3.16 4.83 -31.83
C LEU A 75 -3.12 4.43 -30.36
N LEU A 76 -2.15 4.92 -29.60
CA LEU A 76 -1.88 4.50 -28.23
C LEU A 76 -2.48 5.45 -27.19
N SER A 77 -3.00 6.62 -27.58
CA SER A 77 -3.54 7.62 -26.66
C SER A 77 -5.05 7.78 -26.69
N PHE A 78 -5.77 7.01 -27.51
CA PHE A 78 -7.23 7.09 -27.57
C PHE A 78 -7.94 5.82 -27.09
N LYS A 79 -9.11 6.02 -26.49
CA LYS A 79 -9.99 4.96 -26.01
C LYS A 79 -11.45 5.40 -26.09
N SER A 80 -12.38 4.46 -26.23
CA SER A 80 -13.82 4.78 -26.24
C SER A 80 -14.24 5.49 -24.95
N PRO A 81 -15.14 6.50 -25.01
CA PRO A 81 -15.64 7.24 -23.85
C PRO A 81 -16.21 6.36 -22.73
N LYS A 82 -16.68 5.17 -23.06
CA LYS A 82 -17.19 4.18 -22.09
C LYS A 82 -16.15 3.76 -21.04
N TRP A 83 -14.87 3.94 -21.34
CA TRP A 83 -13.75 3.58 -20.46
C TRP A 83 -13.16 4.78 -19.71
N SER A 84 -13.83 5.94 -19.76
CA SER A 84 -13.31 7.18 -19.16
C SER A 84 -13.08 7.10 -17.65
N TYR A 85 -13.76 6.20 -16.95
CA TYR A 85 -13.56 5.95 -15.52
C TYR A 85 -12.16 5.43 -15.17
N GLU A 86 -11.41 4.90 -16.15
CA GLU A 86 -10.05 4.40 -15.91
C GLU A 86 -9.05 5.53 -15.67
N ASN A 87 -9.28 6.74 -16.20
CA ASN A 87 -8.34 7.88 -16.14
C ASN A 87 -6.90 7.44 -16.45
N GLU A 88 -6.74 6.75 -17.58
CA GLU A 88 -5.54 5.98 -17.89
C GLU A 88 -4.36 6.87 -18.29
N ILE A 89 -3.20 6.57 -17.73
CA ILE A 89 -1.90 7.08 -18.15
C ILE A 89 -1.07 5.90 -18.62
N ARG A 90 -0.45 6.00 -19.80
CA ARG A 90 0.37 4.95 -20.40
C ARG A 90 1.83 5.31 -20.41
N LEU A 91 2.66 4.40 -19.88
CA LEU A 91 4.10 4.39 -20.10
C LEU A 91 4.40 3.49 -21.30
N ILE A 92 4.88 4.08 -22.38
CA ILE A 92 5.15 3.38 -23.63
C ILE A 92 6.65 3.31 -23.87
N PHE A 93 7.12 2.13 -24.20
CA PHE A 93 8.51 1.85 -24.48
C PHE A 93 8.68 1.48 -25.95
N ASP A 94 9.78 1.88 -26.56
CA ASP A 94 10.10 1.49 -27.95
C ASP A 94 10.43 0.00 -28.05
N LYS A 95 10.96 -0.60 -26.98
CA LYS A 95 11.30 -2.02 -26.94
C LYS A 95 10.47 -2.77 -25.90
N SER A 96 10.03 -3.97 -26.27
CA SER A 96 9.44 -4.93 -25.34
C SER A 96 10.48 -5.48 -24.35
N GLY A 97 10.00 -6.09 -23.26
CA GLY A 97 10.83 -6.78 -22.28
C GLY A 97 10.65 -6.28 -20.85
N ILE A 98 11.40 -6.88 -19.94
CA ILE A 98 11.37 -6.55 -18.51
C ILE A 98 12.09 -5.22 -18.29
N LYS A 99 11.43 -4.28 -17.62
CA LYS A 99 11.99 -2.99 -17.22
C LYS A 99 12.27 -3.00 -15.73
N GLN A 100 13.51 -2.73 -15.36
CA GLN A 100 13.89 -2.59 -13.95
C GLN A 100 13.71 -1.16 -13.51
N TYR A 101 13.14 -0.97 -12.32
CA TYR A 101 12.93 0.33 -11.71
C TYR A 101 13.40 0.34 -10.25
N ASN A 102 13.52 1.52 -9.64
CA ASN A 102 13.89 1.67 -8.25
C ASN A 102 12.67 1.29 -7.36
N PRO A 103 12.81 0.36 -6.41
CA PRO A 103 11.73 -0.02 -5.49
C PRO A 103 11.08 1.16 -4.74
N LYS A 104 11.78 2.29 -4.58
CA LYS A 104 11.22 3.52 -3.99
C LYS A 104 10.03 4.10 -4.75
N ALA A 105 9.85 3.70 -6.03
CA ALA A 105 8.67 4.06 -6.80
C ALA A 105 7.40 3.37 -6.30
N LEU A 106 7.51 2.19 -5.69
CA LEU A 106 6.39 1.45 -5.11
C LEU A 106 5.94 2.14 -3.82
N LYS A 107 4.69 2.61 -3.77
CA LYS A 107 4.14 3.35 -2.61
C LYS A 107 3.20 2.52 -1.78
N ALA A 108 2.29 1.81 -2.43
CA ALA A 108 1.28 1.03 -1.73
C ALA A 108 0.77 -0.15 -2.53
N ILE A 109 0.22 -1.13 -1.82
CA ILE A 109 -0.55 -2.24 -2.38
C ILE A 109 -1.91 -2.26 -1.69
N TYR A 110 -2.98 -2.31 -2.49
CA TYR A 110 -4.36 -2.41 -2.04
C TYR A 110 -4.89 -3.80 -2.36
N PHE A 111 -5.29 -4.54 -1.37
CA PHE A 111 -5.85 -5.87 -1.53
C PHE A 111 -7.36 -5.81 -1.74
N GLY A 112 -7.84 -6.49 -2.77
CA GLY A 112 -9.26 -6.55 -3.10
C GLY A 112 -10.12 -7.18 -1.99
N LEU A 113 -11.42 -6.86 -2.01
CA LEU A 113 -12.39 -7.32 -1.00
C LEU A 113 -12.40 -8.84 -0.79
N ASN A 114 -12.18 -9.60 -1.87
CA ASN A 114 -12.29 -11.05 -1.90
C ASN A 114 -10.94 -11.76 -1.99
N MET A 115 -9.85 -11.04 -1.80
CA MET A 115 -8.51 -11.63 -1.89
C MET A 115 -8.24 -12.57 -0.73
N ASN A 116 -7.64 -13.73 -1.02
CA ASN A 116 -7.30 -14.75 -0.04
C ASN A 116 -6.24 -14.24 0.96
N SER A 117 -6.42 -14.52 2.25
CA SER A 117 -5.51 -14.07 3.30
C SER A 117 -4.08 -14.61 3.14
N LYS A 118 -3.94 -15.87 2.72
CA LYS A 118 -2.62 -16.49 2.49
C LYS A 118 -1.85 -15.81 1.36
N GLU A 119 -2.55 -15.40 0.29
CA GLU A 119 -1.94 -14.68 -0.82
C GLU A 119 -1.51 -13.27 -0.38
N ARG A 120 -2.32 -12.58 0.44
CA ARG A 120 -1.92 -11.30 1.04
C ARG A 120 -0.64 -11.44 1.87
N GLU A 121 -0.58 -12.45 2.74
CA GLU A 121 0.60 -12.72 3.57
C GLU A 121 1.86 -12.98 2.73
N LEU A 122 1.74 -13.73 1.64
CA LEU A 122 2.86 -13.99 0.73
C LEU A 122 3.38 -12.70 0.09
N ILE A 123 2.49 -11.79 -0.33
CA ILE A 123 2.88 -10.50 -0.91
C ILE A 123 3.55 -9.62 0.15
N ILE A 124 2.97 -9.51 1.34
CA ILE A 124 3.54 -8.71 2.44
C ILE A 124 4.94 -9.21 2.80
N LYS A 125 5.11 -10.53 2.98
CA LYS A 125 6.41 -11.13 3.27
C LYS A 125 7.40 -11.01 2.11
N GLY A 126 6.92 -11.12 0.88
CA GLY A 126 7.77 -11.00 -0.32
C GLY A 126 8.35 -9.59 -0.54
N LEU A 127 7.75 -8.58 0.11
CA LEU A 127 8.20 -7.18 0.07
C LEU A 127 8.87 -6.74 1.38
N ASP A 128 9.33 -7.69 2.18
CA ASP A 128 10.09 -7.38 3.39
C ASP A 128 11.33 -6.55 3.06
N GLY A 129 11.57 -5.50 3.86
CA GLY A 129 12.64 -4.52 3.62
C GLY A 129 12.34 -3.47 2.55
N VAL A 130 11.15 -3.48 1.91
CA VAL A 130 10.69 -2.44 1.00
C VAL A 130 9.77 -1.48 1.75
N ASP A 131 10.02 -0.16 1.61
CA ASP A 131 9.18 0.88 2.21
C ASP A 131 7.85 1.01 1.45
N VAL A 132 6.88 0.16 1.80
CA VAL A 132 5.58 0.04 1.15
C VAL A 132 4.45 -0.07 2.17
N LYS A 133 3.30 0.55 1.87
CA LYS A 133 2.09 0.47 2.66
C LYS A 133 1.12 -0.56 2.09
N PHE A 134 0.45 -1.30 2.96
CA PHE A 134 -0.53 -2.29 2.57
C PHE A 134 -1.91 -1.92 3.09
N TYR A 135 -2.86 -1.89 2.18
CA TYR A 135 -4.25 -1.55 2.48
C TYR A 135 -5.17 -2.71 2.12
N GLU A 136 -6.28 -2.84 2.81
CA GLU A 136 -7.40 -3.68 2.38
C GLU A 136 -8.58 -2.81 1.95
N MET A 137 -9.27 -3.26 0.91
CA MET A 137 -10.49 -2.62 0.45
C MET A 137 -11.67 -3.00 1.33
N LEU A 138 -12.55 -2.04 1.59
CA LEU A 138 -13.74 -2.19 2.40
C LEU A 138 -14.96 -1.68 1.63
N LYS A 139 -16.13 -2.29 1.90
CA LYS A 139 -17.42 -1.73 1.49
C LYS A 139 -17.97 -0.85 2.60
N LEU A 140 -18.34 0.37 2.27
CA LEU A 140 -19.08 1.22 3.19
C LEU A 140 -20.46 0.62 3.48
N LYS A 141 -20.77 0.43 4.75
CA LYS A 141 -22.07 -0.13 5.18
C LYS A 141 -23.22 0.75 4.71
N GLY A 142 -24.14 0.17 3.93
CA GLY A 142 -25.33 0.88 3.42
C GLY A 142 -25.07 1.77 2.21
N GLN A 143 -23.90 1.71 1.59
CA GLN A 143 -23.56 2.49 0.39
C GLN A 143 -22.88 1.60 -0.65
N TYR A 144 -23.03 1.97 -1.93
CA TYR A 144 -22.26 1.39 -3.03
C TYR A 144 -20.97 2.20 -3.21
N LYS A 145 -20.10 2.17 -2.18
CA LYS A 145 -18.82 2.87 -2.21
C LYS A 145 -17.74 2.01 -1.59
N LEU A 146 -16.55 2.09 -2.18
CA LEU A 146 -15.35 1.50 -1.65
C LEU A 146 -14.60 2.48 -0.75
N GLU A 147 -13.99 1.94 0.29
CA GLU A 147 -12.97 2.58 1.11
C GLU A 147 -11.77 1.65 1.24
N PHE A 148 -10.72 2.12 1.84
CA PHE A 148 -9.55 1.31 2.17
C PHE A 148 -9.02 1.63 3.56
N GLN A 149 -8.47 0.61 4.20
CA GLN A 149 -7.88 0.69 5.52
C GLN A 149 -6.43 0.22 5.49
N LEU A 150 -5.52 0.96 6.11
CA LEU A 150 -4.13 0.54 6.28
C LEU A 150 -4.09 -0.67 7.22
N ILE A 151 -3.44 -1.76 6.78
CA ILE A 151 -3.34 -3.01 7.55
C ILE A 151 -1.90 -3.37 7.91
N ALA A 152 -0.93 -2.92 7.11
CA ALA A 152 0.48 -3.15 7.38
C ALA A 152 1.35 -2.06 6.73
N GLU A 153 2.51 -1.84 7.29
CA GLU A 153 3.55 -0.95 6.76
C GLU A 153 4.90 -1.63 6.98
N ASN A 154 5.77 -1.58 5.97
CA ASN A 154 7.09 -2.24 6.02
C ASN A 154 7.04 -3.69 6.48
N SER A 155 6.08 -4.46 5.96
CA SER A 155 5.81 -5.86 6.29
C SER A 155 5.33 -6.15 7.72
N VAL A 156 5.06 -5.14 8.54
CA VAL A 156 4.53 -5.29 9.91
C VAL A 156 3.03 -4.99 9.93
N TYR A 157 2.23 -5.95 10.37
CA TYR A 157 0.79 -5.75 10.54
C TYR A 157 0.49 -4.78 11.68
N LEU A 158 -0.29 -3.73 11.43
CA LEU A 158 -0.67 -2.75 12.46
C LEU A 158 -1.45 -3.36 13.62
N LYS A 159 -2.27 -4.39 13.35
CA LYS A 159 -2.99 -5.13 14.40
C LYS A 159 -2.06 -5.86 15.36
N ASP A 160 -0.81 -6.11 14.94
CA ASP A 160 0.19 -6.80 15.73
C ASP A 160 1.03 -5.84 16.56
N LEU A 161 0.91 -4.54 16.32
CA LEU A 161 1.54 -3.50 17.13
C LEU A 161 0.69 -3.18 18.35
N LEU A 162 1.37 -2.87 19.45
CA LEU A 162 0.67 -2.33 20.63
C LEU A 162 0.26 -0.88 20.36
N PRO A 163 -1.00 -0.48 20.67
CA PRO A 163 -1.40 0.91 20.57
C PRO A 163 -0.54 1.81 21.45
N ASN A 164 0.01 2.90 20.90
CA ASN A 164 0.92 3.83 21.61
C ASN A 164 0.29 4.45 22.87
N ASN A 165 -1.03 4.50 22.97
CA ASN A 165 -1.77 5.00 24.12
C ASN A 165 -2.07 3.94 25.19
N LEU A 166 -1.72 2.67 24.94
CA LEU A 166 -2.02 1.56 25.83
C LEU A 166 -1.07 1.51 27.05
N TYR A 167 0.13 2.03 26.87
CA TYR A 167 1.16 1.99 27.92
C TYR A 167 2.14 3.15 27.81
N SER A 168 2.95 3.31 28.85
CA SER A 168 4.15 4.16 28.84
C SER A 168 5.27 3.44 29.57
N ILE A 169 6.49 3.52 29.03
CA ILE A 169 7.69 3.04 29.73
C ILE A 169 8.06 4.08 30.79
N ILE A 170 8.24 3.64 32.03
CA ILE A 170 8.63 4.49 33.16
C ILE A 170 10.15 4.45 33.29
N GLY A 171 10.77 5.61 33.16
CA GLY A 171 12.25 5.72 33.25
C GLY A 171 12.95 5.13 32.04
N THR A 172 14.24 4.85 32.21
CA THR A 172 15.07 4.19 31.20
C THR A 172 15.16 2.71 31.52
N PRO A 173 14.96 1.80 30.52
CA PRO A 173 15.13 0.38 30.75
C PRO A 173 16.53 0.05 31.26
N GLU A 174 16.61 -0.65 32.37
CA GLU A 174 17.89 -1.05 32.98
C GLU A 174 18.34 -2.40 32.39
N ILE A 175 19.64 -2.51 32.13
CA ILE A 175 20.26 -3.77 31.71
C ILE A 175 21.16 -4.24 32.84
N LEU A 176 20.72 -5.31 33.52
CA LEU A 176 21.49 -5.98 34.55
C LEU A 176 22.05 -7.28 33.99
N ARG A 177 23.36 -7.33 33.73
CA ARG A 177 24.06 -8.47 33.12
C ARG A 177 23.47 -8.81 31.72
N THR A 178 22.66 -9.88 31.64
CA THR A 178 22.04 -10.37 30.40
C THR A 178 20.53 -10.11 30.33
N VAL A 179 19.95 -9.46 31.34
CA VAL A 179 18.50 -9.28 31.46
C VAL A 179 18.15 -7.80 31.34
N GLN A 180 17.14 -7.49 30.55
CA GLN A 180 16.53 -6.15 30.48
C GLN A 180 15.39 -6.05 31.48
N ASN A 181 15.32 -4.94 32.23
CA ASN A 181 14.22 -4.65 33.13
C ASN A 181 13.41 -3.47 32.61
N PHE A 182 12.13 -3.67 32.45
CA PHE A 182 11.18 -2.63 32.03
C PHE A 182 10.17 -2.39 33.14
N ASN A 183 9.93 -1.12 33.44
CA ASN A 183 8.81 -0.66 34.26
C ASN A 183 7.78 0.00 33.36
N ILE A 184 6.54 -0.46 33.41
CA ILE A 184 5.49 -0.10 32.46
C ILE A 184 4.26 0.36 33.20
N LEU A 185 3.76 1.57 32.89
CA LEU A 185 2.44 2.02 33.25
C LEU A 185 1.45 1.52 32.20
N TYR A 186 0.61 0.56 32.57
CA TYR A 186 -0.42 0.04 31.68
C TYR A 186 -1.70 0.86 31.79
N LYS A 187 -2.14 1.42 30.68
CA LYS A 187 -3.29 2.34 30.57
C LYS A 187 -4.55 1.66 30.03
N GLY A 188 -4.48 0.36 29.70
CA GLY A 188 -5.61 -0.38 29.18
C GLY A 188 -6.72 -0.55 30.21
N LYS A 189 -7.97 -0.54 29.74
CA LYS A 189 -9.17 -0.78 30.58
C LYS A 189 -9.31 -2.24 30.99
N ASP A 190 -8.97 -3.16 30.10
CA ASP A 190 -9.01 -4.60 30.37
C ASP A 190 -7.69 -5.04 31.04
N LYS A 191 -7.81 -5.38 32.32
CA LYS A 191 -6.70 -5.87 33.16
C LYS A 191 -6.79 -7.38 33.43
N SER A 192 -7.56 -8.10 32.63
CA SER A 192 -7.66 -9.57 32.74
C SER A 192 -6.30 -10.23 32.54
N LYS A 193 -6.10 -11.39 33.16
CA LYS A 193 -4.86 -12.17 33.01
C LYS A 193 -4.53 -12.47 31.55
N ASN A 194 -5.54 -12.75 30.73
CA ASN A 194 -5.36 -13.04 29.31
C ASN A 194 -4.87 -11.80 28.56
N MET A 195 -5.45 -10.62 28.81
CA MET A 195 -5.04 -9.38 28.19
C MET A 195 -3.62 -8.97 28.63
N ILE A 196 -3.30 -9.06 29.90
CA ILE A 196 -1.95 -8.75 30.41
C ILE A 196 -0.92 -9.73 29.83
N SER A 197 -1.23 -11.02 29.75
CA SER A 197 -0.32 -12.00 29.12
C SER A 197 -0.08 -11.71 27.64
N TYR A 198 -1.14 -11.36 26.91
CA TYR A 198 -1.04 -10.94 25.51
C TYR A 198 -0.17 -9.67 25.37
N PHE A 199 -0.44 -8.65 26.21
CA PHE A 199 0.34 -7.42 26.24
C PHE A 199 1.83 -7.68 26.48
N VAL A 200 2.18 -8.49 27.49
CA VAL A 200 3.57 -8.81 27.83
C VAL A 200 4.29 -9.52 26.67
N SER A 201 3.59 -10.45 26.00
CA SER A 201 4.16 -11.13 24.83
C SER A 201 4.49 -10.13 23.72
N LYS A 202 3.51 -9.31 23.34
CA LYS A 202 3.68 -8.30 22.29
C LYS A 202 4.72 -7.25 22.64
N PHE A 203 4.73 -6.76 23.88
CA PHE A 203 5.74 -5.82 24.34
C PHE A 203 7.15 -6.37 24.22
N ARG A 204 7.36 -7.64 24.55
CA ARG A 204 8.66 -8.31 24.40
C ARG A 204 9.08 -8.40 22.94
N ASP A 205 8.16 -8.74 22.04
CA ASP A 205 8.42 -8.83 20.62
C ASP A 205 8.86 -7.47 20.03
N GLU A 206 8.26 -6.37 20.51
CA GLU A 206 8.55 -5.01 20.03
C GLU A 206 9.78 -4.36 20.64
N HIS A 207 10.07 -4.61 21.92
CA HIS A 207 11.03 -3.82 22.69
C HIS A 207 12.20 -4.61 23.31
N ALA A 208 12.07 -5.91 23.50
CA ALA A 208 13.06 -6.67 24.21
C ALA A 208 13.99 -7.45 23.27
N TYR A 209 15.25 -7.08 23.19
CA TYR A 209 16.30 -7.78 22.44
C TYR A 209 17.10 -8.78 23.30
N LYS A 210 16.82 -8.86 24.60
CA LYS A 210 17.40 -9.79 25.58
C LYS A 210 16.28 -10.40 26.42
N PRO A 211 16.56 -11.47 27.21
CA PRO A 211 15.62 -11.90 28.24
C PRO A 211 15.19 -10.72 29.10
N SER A 212 13.91 -10.58 29.37
CA SER A 212 13.38 -9.38 30.01
C SER A 212 12.48 -9.69 31.21
N ASN A 213 12.61 -8.87 32.26
CA ASN A 213 11.63 -8.74 33.33
C ASN A 213 10.77 -7.52 33.03
N ILE A 214 9.45 -7.68 33.15
CA ILE A 214 8.50 -6.61 32.92
C ILE A 214 7.68 -6.44 34.18
N THR A 215 7.81 -5.30 34.82
CA THR A 215 6.97 -4.86 35.93
C THR A 215 5.87 -3.98 35.39
N ILE A 216 4.61 -4.37 35.62
CA ILE A 216 3.45 -3.64 35.14
C ILE A 216 2.70 -3.05 36.32
N VAL A 217 2.44 -1.76 36.25
CA VAL A 217 1.62 -1.04 37.21
C VAL A 217 0.49 -0.31 36.49
N ASP A 218 -0.57 -0.03 37.18
CA ASP A 218 -1.74 0.73 36.70
C ASP A 218 -1.80 2.15 37.30
N ASP A 219 -0.94 2.43 38.28
CA ASP A 219 -0.75 3.77 38.85
C ASP A 219 0.75 4.02 39.08
N ILE A 220 1.22 5.20 38.69
CA ILE A 220 2.63 5.62 38.84
C ILE A 220 3.04 5.76 40.29
N ASN A 221 2.08 5.95 41.20
CA ASN A 221 2.36 6.11 42.66
C ASN A 221 2.60 4.77 43.37
N THR A 222 2.60 3.66 42.63
CA THR A 222 2.86 2.31 43.17
C THR A 222 4.35 1.92 43.16
N PHE A 223 5.23 2.84 42.74
CA PHE A 223 6.70 2.67 42.78
C PHE A 223 7.32 3.34 44.00
#